data_e65dcb4ed6a5569d0490ecbc9acbfbdc
#
_entry.id   e65dcb4ed6a5569d0490ecbc9acbfbdc
#
_cell.length_a   1.000
_cell.length_b   1.000
_cell.length_c   1.000
_cell.angle_alpha   90.00
_cell.angle_beta   90.00
_cell.angle_gamma   90.00
#
_symmetry.space_group_name_H-M   'P 1'
#
loop_
_entity.id
_entity.type
_entity.pdbx_description
1 polymer ?
#
loop_
_entity_poly.entity_id
_entity_poly.type
_entity_poly.pdbx_seq_one_letter_code
_entity_poly.pdbx_strand_id
1 'polypeptide(L)'
;MGPVEGRSRRTGRSRNTERALRDALMELVLERGLEQVTVGAITARAGIDRSTFYLHFPSKQALLEASQRQIIDELVEQGGPEASVRQRLLAAFRHMATNSLAYRVLLTASDGETERRLQSYLAGHLAAAFARRTHADGVRTAGGLPLELFGEYVAGGLRSASRWWLAAGMPLEPERMTEMVLRLLPAGVAEAAAGGAGSASSSL
;
A
#
# COMPACT_ATOMS: atom_id res chain seq x y z
N MET A 1 41.19 8.55 -3.15
CA MET A 1 40.06 8.77 -2.25
C MET A 1 39.12 9.78 -2.91
N GLY A 2 38.00 9.32 -3.45
CA GLY A 2 36.93 10.07 -4.09
C GLY A 2 36.36 9.35 -5.31
N PRO A 3 35.21 8.77 -5.26
CA PRO A 3 33.96 9.28 -5.84
C PRO A 3 32.69 8.78 -5.15
N VAL A 4 32.61 8.75 -3.83
CA VAL A 4 31.40 8.23 -3.11
C VAL A 4 30.37 9.35 -2.87
N GLU A 5 30.79 10.61 -2.74
CA GLU A 5 29.89 11.74 -2.47
C GLU A 5 28.97 12.13 -3.63
N GLY A 6 29.39 11.94 -4.87
CA GLY A 6 28.60 12.30 -6.05
C GLY A 6 27.38 11.39 -6.27
N ARG A 7 27.44 10.10 -5.88
CA ARG A 7 26.35 9.13 -5.99
C ARG A 7 25.22 9.41 -4.99
N SER A 8 25.57 9.74 -3.76
CA SER A 8 24.59 10.03 -2.69
C SER A 8 23.77 11.29 -2.99
N ARG A 9 24.39 12.35 -3.49
CA ARG A 9 23.71 13.61 -3.87
C ARG A 9 22.79 13.44 -5.09
N ARG A 10 23.17 12.62 -6.08
CA ARG A 10 22.33 12.30 -7.27
C ARG A 10 21.10 11.50 -6.86
N THR A 11 21.24 10.51 -6.00
CA THR A 11 20.14 9.67 -5.50
C THR A 11 19.17 10.48 -4.63
N GLY A 12 19.66 11.42 -3.83
CA GLY A 12 18.84 12.31 -3.02
C GLY A 12 18.01 13.28 -3.88
N ARG A 13 18.65 13.90 -4.89
CA ARG A 13 17.96 14.82 -5.83
C ARG A 13 16.90 14.10 -6.66
N SER A 14 17.18 12.87 -7.13
CA SER A 14 16.21 12.04 -7.85
C SER A 14 14.97 11.75 -7.00
N ARG A 15 15.15 11.31 -5.75
CA ARG A 15 14.03 11.04 -4.82
C ARG A 15 13.20 12.29 -4.52
N ASN A 16 13.83 13.45 -4.36
CA ASN A 16 13.11 14.70 -4.13
C ASN A 16 12.29 15.11 -5.36
N THR A 17 12.83 14.93 -6.57
CA THR A 17 12.12 15.18 -7.82
C THR A 17 10.89 14.26 -7.96
N GLU A 18 11.06 12.97 -7.74
CA GLU A 18 9.96 12.01 -7.80
C GLU A 18 8.87 12.30 -6.77
N ARG A 19 9.27 12.66 -5.55
CA ARG A 19 8.33 13.06 -4.50
C ARG A 19 7.53 14.30 -4.91
N ALA A 20 8.20 15.37 -5.36
CA ALA A 20 7.53 16.58 -5.79
C ALA A 20 6.53 16.35 -6.95
N LEU A 21 6.89 15.45 -7.90
CA LEU A 21 5.98 15.08 -8.99
C LEU A 21 4.76 14.30 -8.49
N ARG A 22 4.92 13.40 -7.50
CA ARG A 22 3.82 12.66 -6.89
C ARG A 22 2.89 13.57 -6.10
N ASP A 23 3.45 14.43 -5.26
CA ASP A 23 2.69 15.40 -4.46
C ASP A 23 1.85 16.29 -5.39
N ALA A 24 2.47 16.85 -6.45
CA ALA A 24 1.78 17.65 -7.46
C ALA A 24 0.68 16.88 -8.21
N LEU A 25 0.90 15.61 -8.56
CA LEU A 25 -0.14 14.78 -9.17
C LEU A 25 -1.32 14.63 -8.23
N MET A 26 -1.08 14.27 -6.97
CA MET A 26 -2.12 14.03 -5.98
C MET A 26 -2.98 15.29 -5.74
N GLU A 27 -2.34 16.44 -5.54
CA GLU A 27 -3.04 17.73 -5.39
C GLU A 27 -3.94 18.02 -6.59
N LEU A 28 -3.40 17.89 -7.81
CA LEU A 28 -4.14 18.18 -9.03
C LEU A 28 -5.31 17.21 -9.27
N VAL A 29 -5.14 15.93 -8.93
CA VAL A 29 -6.22 14.93 -9.04
C VAL A 29 -7.33 15.24 -8.05
N LEU A 30 -7.00 15.71 -6.86
CA LEU A 30 -7.97 16.15 -5.87
C LEU A 30 -8.74 17.40 -6.30
N GLU A 31 -8.06 18.36 -6.96
CA GLU A 31 -8.66 19.60 -7.41
C GLU A 31 -9.64 19.41 -8.57
N ARG A 32 -9.35 18.53 -9.53
CA ARG A 32 -10.06 18.49 -10.82
C ARG A 32 -10.29 17.09 -11.42
N GLY A 33 -9.92 16.04 -10.70
CA GLY A 33 -10.01 14.65 -11.18
C GLY A 33 -8.86 14.27 -12.13
N LEU A 34 -8.53 12.97 -12.17
CA LEU A 34 -7.40 12.43 -12.94
C LEU A 34 -7.48 12.73 -14.44
N GLU A 35 -8.67 12.69 -15.02
CA GLU A 35 -8.89 12.89 -16.45
C GLU A 35 -8.41 14.27 -16.92
N GLN A 36 -8.60 15.30 -16.09
CA GLN A 36 -8.22 16.68 -16.41
C GLN A 36 -6.76 17.01 -16.08
N VAL A 37 -6.02 16.11 -15.45
CA VAL A 37 -4.62 16.32 -15.10
C VAL A 37 -3.72 16.00 -16.29
N THR A 38 -2.87 16.96 -16.68
CA THR A 38 -1.86 16.80 -17.74
C THR A 38 -0.46 16.79 -17.17
N VAL A 39 0.52 16.21 -17.92
CA VAL A 39 1.94 16.29 -17.55
C VAL A 39 2.41 17.72 -17.40
N GLY A 40 1.95 18.63 -18.28
CA GLY A 40 2.29 20.05 -18.18
C GLY A 40 1.81 20.69 -16.86
N ALA A 41 0.61 20.34 -16.41
CA ALA A 41 0.10 20.83 -15.13
C ALA A 41 0.88 20.27 -13.93
N ILE A 42 1.24 18.97 -13.97
CA ILE A 42 2.05 18.33 -12.92
C ILE A 42 3.42 18.99 -12.81
N THR A 43 4.10 19.17 -13.93
CA THR A 43 5.46 19.78 -13.96
C THR A 43 5.43 21.24 -13.54
N ALA A 44 4.43 22.00 -13.95
CA ALA A 44 4.24 23.38 -13.51
C ALA A 44 4.00 23.48 -12.00
N ARG A 45 3.14 22.60 -11.44
CA ARG A 45 2.84 22.55 -10.00
C ARG A 45 4.07 22.13 -9.19
N ALA A 46 4.85 21.15 -9.67
CA ALA A 46 6.06 20.64 -9.02
C ALA A 46 7.26 21.59 -9.16
N GLY A 47 7.22 22.59 -10.03
CA GLY A 47 8.38 23.44 -10.36
C GLY A 47 9.49 22.68 -11.06
N ILE A 48 9.15 21.69 -11.89
CA ILE A 48 10.09 20.76 -12.56
C ILE A 48 9.90 20.85 -14.07
N ASP A 49 11.00 20.84 -14.82
CA ASP A 49 10.94 20.87 -16.27
C ASP A 49 10.31 19.57 -16.84
N ARG A 50 9.59 19.73 -17.95
CA ARG A 50 8.93 18.62 -18.64
C ARG A 50 9.93 17.53 -19.11
N SER A 51 11.11 17.92 -19.51
CA SER A 51 12.21 16.97 -19.84
C SER A 51 12.63 16.14 -18.65
N THR A 52 12.73 16.76 -17.47
CA THR A 52 13.05 16.07 -16.21
C THR A 52 11.94 15.10 -15.82
N PHE A 53 10.65 15.44 -16.03
CA PHE A 53 9.55 14.51 -15.83
C PHE A 53 9.78 13.21 -16.61
N TYR A 54 10.04 13.30 -17.91
CA TYR A 54 10.20 12.13 -18.76
C TYR A 54 11.47 11.30 -18.49
N LEU A 55 12.46 11.86 -17.78
CA LEU A 55 13.60 11.09 -17.26
C LEU A 55 13.20 10.15 -16.11
N HIS A 56 12.14 10.49 -15.35
CA HIS A 56 11.65 9.72 -14.21
C HIS A 56 10.45 8.85 -14.56
N PHE A 57 9.52 9.38 -15.33
CA PHE A 57 8.26 8.71 -15.64
C PHE A 57 7.91 8.84 -17.12
N PRO A 58 7.69 7.71 -17.83
CA PRO A 58 7.37 7.74 -19.26
C PRO A 58 5.98 8.34 -19.56
N SER A 59 5.09 8.39 -18.55
CA SER A 59 3.74 8.93 -18.69
C SER A 59 3.13 9.35 -17.36
N LYS A 60 2.02 10.10 -17.40
CA LYS A 60 1.17 10.39 -16.24
C LYS A 60 0.71 9.09 -15.54
N GLN A 61 0.36 8.08 -16.33
CA GLN A 61 -0.08 6.79 -15.81
C GLN A 61 1.03 6.09 -15.02
N ALA A 62 2.26 6.10 -15.52
CA ALA A 62 3.41 5.53 -14.81
C ALA A 62 3.70 6.25 -13.48
N LEU A 63 3.54 7.58 -13.44
CA LEU A 63 3.64 8.34 -12.20
C LEU A 63 2.53 7.95 -11.21
N LEU A 64 1.29 7.80 -11.68
CA LEU A 64 0.17 7.36 -10.85
C LEU A 64 0.42 5.97 -10.25
N GLU A 65 0.81 5.00 -11.07
CA GLU A 65 1.15 3.64 -10.62
C GLU A 65 2.28 3.64 -9.58
N ALA A 66 3.32 4.45 -9.79
CA ALA A 66 4.41 4.58 -8.83
C ALA A 66 3.94 5.19 -7.51
N SER A 67 3.03 6.17 -7.56
CA SER A 67 2.42 6.78 -6.37
C SER A 67 1.58 5.76 -5.59
N GLN A 68 0.80 4.97 -6.30
CA GLN A 68 -0.04 3.93 -5.71
C GLN A 68 0.80 2.81 -5.05
N ARG A 69 1.88 2.36 -5.70
CA ARG A 69 2.80 1.37 -5.12
C ARG A 69 3.45 1.89 -3.83
N GLN A 70 3.92 3.13 -3.84
CA GLN A 70 4.51 3.73 -2.65
C GLN A 70 3.53 3.74 -1.46
N ILE A 71 2.25 4.06 -1.69
CA ILE A 71 1.25 4.02 -0.63
C ILE A 71 1.03 2.60 -0.11
N ILE A 72 1.06 1.59 -0.99
CA ILE A 72 1.00 0.19 -0.57
C ILE A 72 2.23 -0.16 0.29
N ASP A 73 3.43 0.25 -0.11
CA ASP A 73 4.66 0.02 0.65
C ASP A 73 4.56 0.67 2.04
N GLU A 74 4.14 1.92 2.10
CA GLU A 74 3.93 2.64 3.36
C GLU A 74 2.89 1.94 4.26
N LEU A 75 1.79 1.45 3.68
CA LEU A 75 0.76 0.69 4.42
C LEU A 75 1.29 -0.65 4.97
N VAL A 76 2.07 -1.37 4.18
CA VAL A 76 2.63 -2.67 4.57
C VAL A 76 3.70 -2.50 5.65
N GLU A 77 4.46 -1.39 5.60
CA GLU A 77 5.47 -1.05 6.60
C GLU A 77 4.88 -0.51 7.92
N GLN A 78 3.60 -0.10 7.94
CA GLN A 78 2.94 0.40 9.15
C GLN A 78 3.00 -0.62 10.29
N GLY A 79 3.35 -0.15 11.47
CA GLY A 79 3.38 -0.96 12.70
C GLY A 79 4.70 -1.67 12.98
N GLY A 80 5.68 -1.65 12.06
CA GLY A 80 7.01 -2.26 12.27
C GLY A 80 7.02 -3.80 12.15
N PRO A 81 8.20 -4.44 12.24
CA PRO A 81 8.37 -5.87 11.98
C PRO A 81 7.63 -6.78 12.98
N GLU A 82 7.56 -6.37 14.24
CA GLU A 82 6.96 -7.15 15.34
C GLU A 82 5.45 -6.91 15.53
N ALA A 83 4.85 -5.97 14.77
CA ALA A 83 3.45 -5.64 14.93
C ALA A 83 2.54 -6.81 14.55
N SER A 84 1.52 -7.08 15.37
CA SER A 84 0.47 -8.07 15.07
C SER A 84 -0.35 -7.65 13.84
N VAL A 85 -1.07 -8.59 13.21
CA VAL A 85 -1.98 -8.29 12.09
C VAL A 85 -3.00 -7.21 12.49
N ARG A 86 -3.52 -7.28 13.71
CA ARG A 86 -4.44 -6.29 14.26
C ARG A 86 -3.82 -4.89 14.31
N GLN A 87 -2.60 -4.78 14.83
CA GLN A 87 -1.89 -3.49 14.91
C GLN A 87 -1.61 -2.90 13.53
N ARG A 88 -1.23 -3.73 12.56
CA ARG A 88 -0.99 -3.30 11.17
C ARG A 88 -2.27 -2.82 10.49
N LEU A 89 -3.37 -3.56 10.63
CA LEU A 89 -4.67 -3.16 10.09
C LEU A 89 -5.15 -1.86 10.72
N LEU A 90 -5.02 -1.72 12.04
CA LEU A 90 -5.41 -0.50 12.74
C LEU A 90 -4.57 0.71 12.27
N ALA A 91 -3.25 0.53 12.16
CA ALA A 91 -2.36 1.58 11.66
C ALA A 91 -2.72 1.96 10.21
N ALA A 92 -3.01 0.98 9.35
CA ALA A 92 -3.44 1.20 7.99
C ALA A 92 -4.77 1.96 7.90
N PHE A 93 -5.79 1.58 8.68
CA PHE A 93 -7.07 2.30 8.69
C PHE A 93 -6.96 3.70 9.27
N ARG A 94 -6.15 3.91 10.31
CA ARG A 94 -5.86 5.26 10.83
C ARG A 94 -5.15 6.13 9.79
N HIS A 95 -4.17 5.57 9.09
CA HIS A 95 -3.48 6.28 8.00
C HIS A 95 -4.44 6.62 6.85
N MET A 96 -5.31 5.68 6.45
CA MET A 96 -6.36 5.94 5.47
C MET A 96 -7.35 7.01 5.92
N ALA A 97 -7.75 7.04 7.19
CA ALA A 97 -8.64 8.07 7.73
C ALA A 97 -8.01 9.47 7.62
N THR A 98 -6.74 9.60 8.03
CA THR A 98 -6.00 10.86 7.98
C THR A 98 -5.79 11.35 6.55
N ASN A 99 -5.61 10.44 5.58
CA ASN A 99 -5.32 10.74 4.18
C ASN A 99 -6.48 10.32 3.25
N SER A 100 -7.73 10.35 3.73
CA SER A 100 -8.89 9.75 3.08
C SER A 100 -9.10 10.22 1.63
N LEU A 101 -8.79 11.47 1.35
CA LEU A 101 -8.95 12.06 0.02
C LEU A 101 -7.97 11.42 -0.99
N ALA A 102 -6.69 11.26 -0.61
CA ALA A 102 -5.69 10.58 -1.43
C ALA A 102 -6.07 9.13 -1.72
N TYR A 103 -6.56 8.42 -0.71
CA TYR A 103 -7.01 7.03 -0.88
C TYR A 103 -8.26 6.89 -1.75
N ARG A 104 -9.22 7.82 -1.66
CA ARG A 104 -10.36 7.83 -2.57
C ARG A 104 -9.91 7.93 -4.02
N VAL A 105 -8.99 8.85 -4.31
CA VAL A 105 -8.43 8.99 -5.66
C VAL A 105 -7.74 7.71 -6.11
N LEU A 106 -6.89 7.14 -5.26
CA LEU A 106 -6.13 5.93 -5.59
C LEU A 106 -7.00 4.73 -5.86
N LEU A 107 -8.07 4.55 -5.08
CA LEU A 107 -8.98 3.41 -5.22
C LEU A 107 -10.02 3.56 -6.33
N THR A 108 -10.21 4.77 -6.87
CA THR A 108 -11.21 5.03 -7.92
C THR A 108 -10.62 5.44 -9.26
N ALA A 109 -9.36 5.89 -9.30
CA ALA A 109 -8.74 6.48 -10.49
C ALA A 109 -8.00 5.47 -11.38
N SER A 110 -8.08 4.18 -11.10
CA SER A 110 -7.36 3.14 -11.86
C SER A 110 -8.26 2.48 -12.90
N ASP A 111 -7.72 2.20 -14.09
CA ASP A 111 -8.31 1.26 -15.03
C ASP A 111 -8.18 -0.18 -14.51
N GLY A 112 -8.94 -1.11 -15.09
CA GLY A 112 -8.99 -2.50 -14.62
C GLY A 112 -7.64 -3.23 -14.70
N GLU A 113 -6.72 -2.81 -15.56
CA GLU A 113 -5.38 -3.39 -15.67
C GLU A 113 -4.48 -2.88 -14.55
N THR A 114 -4.44 -1.59 -14.32
CA THR A 114 -3.70 -0.98 -13.22
C THR A 114 -4.21 -1.49 -11.88
N GLU A 115 -5.53 -1.62 -11.74
CA GLU A 115 -6.17 -2.18 -10.54
C GLU A 115 -5.71 -3.61 -10.25
N ARG A 116 -5.66 -4.48 -11.25
CA ARG A 116 -5.15 -5.85 -11.11
C ARG A 116 -3.68 -5.88 -10.68
N ARG A 117 -2.82 -5.07 -11.33
CA ARG A 117 -1.40 -5.00 -10.99
C ARG A 117 -1.16 -4.56 -9.55
N LEU A 118 -1.91 -3.58 -9.07
CA LEU A 118 -1.83 -3.11 -7.70
C LEU A 118 -2.34 -4.15 -6.70
N GLN A 119 -3.41 -4.86 -7.04
CA GLN A 119 -3.91 -5.95 -6.22
C GLN A 119 -2.87 -7.06 -6.09
N SER A 120 -2.29 -7.53 -7.20
CA SER A 120 -1.24 -8.57 -7.17
C SER A 120 0.03 -8.08 -6.45
N TYR A 121 0.36 -6.79 -6.54
CA TYR A 121 1.46 -6.21 -5.79
C TYR A 121 1.20 -6.29 -4.27
N LEU A 122 0.03 -5.87 -3.80
CA LEU A 122 -0.37 -5.99 -2.39
C LEU A 122 -0.45 -7.46 -1.96
N ALA A 123 -1.01 -8.33 -2.79
CA ALA A 123 -1.10 -9.76 -2.54
C ALA A 123 0.26 -10.41 -2.29
N GLY A 124 1.26 -10.07 -3.10
CA GLY A 124 2.64 -10.52 -2.93
C GLY A 124 3.24 -10.10 -1.58
N HIS A 125 3.03 -8.85 -1.16
CA HIS A 125 3.47 -8.37 0.15
C HIS A 125 2.79 -9.10 1.30
N LEU A 126 1.48 -9.33 1.22
CA LEU A 126 0.72 -10.04 2.25
C LEU A 126 1.12 -11.50 2.34
N ALA A 127 1.28 -12.19 1.21
CA ALA A 127 1.76 -13.57 1.15
C ALA A 127 3.16 -13.71 1.77
N ALA A 128 4.10 -12.82 1.43
CA ALA A 128 5.44 -12.80 1.99
C ALA A 128 5.44 -12.50 3.50
N ALA A 129 4.61 -11.56 3.95
CA ALA A 129 4.47 -11.23 5.36
C ALA A 129 3.88 -12.41 6.17
N PHE A 130 2.92 -13.12 5.60
CA PHE A 130 2.32 -14.31 6.20
C PHE A 130 3.31 -15.47 6.27
N ALA A 131 4.03 -15.76 5.18
CA ALA A 131 5.05 -16.79 5.12
C ALA A 131 6.14 -16.61 6.20
N ARG A 132 6.63 -15.39 6.38
CA ARG A 132 7.63 -15.07 7.42
C ARG A 132 7.14 -15.36 8.84
N ARG A 133 5.84 -15.18 9.12
CA ARG A 133 5.25 -15.36 10.45
C ARG A 133 4.93 -16.79 10.78
N THR A 134 4.50 -17.56 9.80
CA THR A 134 4.06 -18.94 10.00
C THR A 134 5.17 -19.96 9.79
N HIS A 135 6.41 -19.52 9.54
CA HIS A 135 7.52 -20.39 9.13
C HIS A 135 7.09 -21.35 8.01
N ALA A 136 6.14 -20.92 7.19
CA ALA A 136 5.67 -21.68 6.05
C ALA A 136 6.82 -21.88 5.05
N ASP A 137 6.90 -23.05 4.44
CA ASP A 137 7.96 -23.45 3.49
C ASP A 137 7.98 -22.64 2.17
N GLY A 138 7.49 -21.40 2.21
CA GLY A 138 7.49 -20.46 1.08
C GLY A 138 6.45 -20.73 0.00
N VAL A 139 5.70 -21.85 0.06
CA VAL A 139 4.74 -22.25 -0.97
C VAL A 139 3.32 -22.38 -0.44
N ARG A 140 3.13 -22.81 0.81
CA ARG A 140 1.80 -23.09 1.38
C ARG A 140 1.62 -22.52 2.78
N THR A 141 0.38 -22.19 3.13
CA THR A 141 -0.01 -21.87 4.52
C THR A 141 -0.04 -23.13 5.37
N ALA A 142 -0.12 -22.98 6.71
CA ALA A 142 -0.30 -24.09 7.63
C ALA A 142 -1.53 -24.97 7.31
N GLY A 143 -2.57 -24.39 6.68
CA GLY A 143 -3.75 -25.11 6.19
C GLY A 143 -3.61 -25.71 4.77
N GLY A 144 -2.40 -25.71 4.17
CA GLY A 144 -2.16 -26.29 2.85
C GLY A 144 -2.61 -25.44 1.66
N LEU A 145 -3.11 -24.20 1.88
CA LEU A 145 -3.48 -23.29 0.82
C LEU A 145 -2.25 -22.69 0.14
N PRO A 146 -2.25 -22.52 -1.21
CA PRO A 146 -1.20 -21.79 -1.89
C PRO A 146 -1.10 -20.35 -1.34
N LEU A 147 0.11 -19.91 -1.00
CA LEU A 147 0.35 -18.56 -0.46
C LEU A 147 -0.07 -17.45 -1.43
N GLU A 148 0.07 -17.70 -2.73
CA GLU A 148 -0.38 -16.78 -3.78
C GLU A 148 -1.91 -16.59 -3.73
N LEU A 149 -2.67 -17.69 -3.68
CA LEU A 149 -4.13 -17.64 -3.56
C LEU A 149 -4.56 -16.93 -2.27
N PHE A 150 -3.88 -17.23 -1.17
CA PHE A 150 -4.11 -16.56 0.11
C PHE A 150 -3.88 -15.04 0.00
N GLY A 151 -2.77 -14.61 -0.58
CA GLY A 151 -2.43 -13.20 -0.78
C GLY A 151 -3.47 -12.48 -1.63
N GLU A 152 -3.86 -13.04 -2.76
CA GLU A 152 -4.88 -12.49 -3.67
C GLU A 152 -6.24 -12.34 -2.98
N TYR A 153 -6.68 -13.37 -2.23
CA TYR A 153 -7.94 -13.33 -1.50
C TYR A 153 -7.96 -12.22 -0.43
N VAL A 154 -6.91 -12.16 0.38
CA VAL A 154 -6.81 -11.15 1.44
C VAL A 154 -6.68 -9.73 0.87
N ALA A 155 -5.85 -9.55 -0.16
CA ALA A 155 -5.70 -8.26 -0.83
C ALA A 155 -7.02 -7.77 -1.43
N GLY A 156 -7.76 -8.65 -2.11
CA GLY A 156 -9.07 -8.34 -2.68
C GLY A 156 -10.09 -7.94 -1.61
N GLY A 157 -10.14 -8.69 -0.51
CA GLY A 157 -11.02 -8.40 0.63
C GLY A 157 -10.70 -7.07 1.29
N LEU A 158 -9.43 -6.81 1.60
CA LEU A 158 -8.97 -5.55 2.19
C LEU A 158 -9.28 -4.35 1.29
N ARG A 159 -9.01 -4.47 -0.01
CA ARG A 159 -9.30 -3.43 -0.99
C ARG A 159 -10.80 -3.13 -1.06
N SER A 160 -11.66 -4.15 -1.13
CA SER A 160 -13.10 -3.99 -1.19
C SER A 160 -13.65 -3.34 0.08
N ALA A 161 -13.18 -3.77 1.25
CA ALA A 161 -13.57 -3.20 2.54
C ALA A 161 -13.13 -1.73 2.66
N SER A 162 -11.90 -1.40 2.29
CA SER A 162 -11.36 -0.04 2.32
C SER A 162 -12.11 0.89 1.37
N ARG A 163 -12.40 0.43 0.15
CA ARG A 163 -13.17 1.20 -0.84
C ARG A 163 -14.58 1.49 -0.34
N TRP A 164 -15.29 0.50 0.20
CA TRP A 164 -16.60 0.69 0.79
C TRP A 164 -16.57 1.71 1.94
N TRP A 165 -15.64 1.55 2.86
CA TRP A 165 -15.51 2.42 4.03
C TRP A 165 -15.25 3.88 3.66
N LEU A 166 -14.33 4.12 2.72
CA LEU A 166 -14.03 5.47 2.22
C LEU A 166 -15.18 6.07 1.40
N ALA A 167 -15.82 5.26 0.55
CA ALA A 167 -16.95 5.72 -0.28
C ALA A 167 -18.17 6.08 0.57
N ALA A 168 -18.41 5.35 1.65
CA ALA A 168 -19.50 5.64 2.61
C ALA A 168 -19.19 6.80 3.57
N GLY A 169 -18.05 7.49 3.43
CA GLY A 169 -17.66 8.60 4.28
C GLY A 169 -17.10 8.18 5.64
N MET A 170 -16.55 6.97 5.73
CA MET A 170 -15.95 6.42 6.96
C MET A 170 -16.95 6.34 8.12
N PRO A 171 -18.06 5.60 7.97
CA PRO A 171 -19.14 5.54 8.96
C PRO A 171 -18.72 4.84 10.26
N LEU A 172 -17.56 4.22 10.27
CA LEU A 172 -16.99 3.51 11.42
C LEU A 172 -15.62 4.10 11.75
N GLU A 173 -15.30 4.21 13.02
CA GLU A 173 -13.95 4.53 13.47
C GLU A 173 -12.96 3.44 13.04
N PRO A 174 -11.66 3.80 12.81
CA PRO A 174 -10.63 2.86 12.39
C PRO A 174 -10.53 1.59 13.23
N GLU A 175 -10.74 1.70 14.55
CA GLU A 175 -10.75 0.60 15.50
C GLU A 175 -11.87 -0.40 15.18
N ARG A 176 -13.07 0.11 14.96
CA ARG A 176 -14.23 -0.72 14.64
C ARG A 176 -14.11 -1.36 13.26
N MET A 177 -13.61 -0.60 12.30
CA MET A 177 -13.33 -1.12 10.95
C MET A 177 -12.30 -2.26 11.00
N THR A 178 -11.26 -2.11 11.81
CA THR A 178 -10.25 -3.17 12.05
C THR A 178 -10.90 -4.44 12.59
N GLU A 179 -11.74 -4.34 13.61
CA GLU A 179 -12.43 -5.50 14.20
C GLU A 179 -13.34 -6.22 13.18
N MET A 180 -14.06 -5.45 12.38
CA MET A 180 -14.93 -6.03 11.35
C MET A 180 -14.12 -6.77 10.28
N VAL A 181 -13.03 -6.17 9.80
CA VAL A 181 -12.15 -6.81 8.81
C VAL A 181 -11.51 -8.08 9.37
N LEU A 182 -11.04 -8.07 10.62
CA LEU A 182 -10.48 -9.26 11.26
C LEU A 182 -11.50 -10.43 11.32
N ARG A 183 -12.79 -10.14 11.53
CA ARG A 183 -13.84 -11.16 11.51
C ARG A 183 -14.14 -11.72 10.11
N LEU A 184 -13.86 -10.94 9.06
CA LEU A 184 -14.03 -11.37 7.67
C LEU A 184 -12.82 -12.13 7.13
N LEU A 185 -11.67 -12.04 7.80
CA LEU A 185 -10.49 -12.80 7.40
C LEU A 185 -10.68 -14.30 7.69
N PRO A 186 -10.14 -15.20 6.85
CA PRO A 186 -10.17 -16.63 7.09
C PRO A 186 -9.61 -16.99 8.47
N ALA A 187 -10.16 -18.02 9.13
CA ALA A 187 -9.77 -18.44 10.47
C ALA A 187 -8.26 -18.63 10.66
N GLY A 188 -7.57 -19.19 9.66
CA GLY A 188 -6.10 -19.35 9.70
C GLY A 188 -5.33 -18.02 9.73
N VAL A 189 -5.90 -16.92 9.23
CA VAL A 189 -5.32 -15.57 9.37
C VAL A 189 -5.61 -15.00 10.75
N ALA A 190 -6.81 -15.26 11.27
CA ALA A 190 -7.21 -14.85 12.61
C ALA A 190 -6.37 -15.57 13.68
N GLU A 191 -6.08 -16.86 13.50
CA GLU A 191 -5.18 -17.62 14.37
C GLU A 191 -3.74 -17.14 14.31
N ALA A 192 -3.19 -16.90 13.15
CA ALA A 192 -1.88 -16.28 12.98
C ALA A 192 -1.83 -14.84 13.53
N ALA A 193 -2.97 -14.15 13.56
CA ALA A 193 -3.13 -12.83 14.19
C ALA A 193 -3.15 -12.90 15.72
N ALA A 194 -3.68 -13.99 16.29
CA ALA A 194 -3.77 -14.25 17.73
C ALA A 194 -2.52 -14.92 18.30
N GLY A 195 -1.79 -15.70 17.47
CA GLY A 195 -0.74 -16.63 17.88
C GLY A 195 0.63 -16.03 18.21
N GLY A 196 0.74 -14.74 18.46
CA GLY A 196 1.95 -14.13 19.02
C GLY A 196 2.08 -14.25 20.56
N ALA A 197 1.13 -14.89 21.27
CA ALA A 197 1.05 -14.88 22.74
C ALA A 197 0.99 -16.26 23.42
N GLY A 198 1.20 -17.37 22.74
CA GLY A 198 0.89 -18.68 23.35
C GLY A 198 1.73 -19.87 22.95
N SER A 199 3.06 -19.82 23.06
CA SER A 199 3.86 -21.06 23.06
C SER A 199 5.05 -21.03 24.02
N ALA A 200 4.78 -20.63 25.26
CA ALA A 200 5.74 -20.82 26.36
C ALA A 200 4.99 -21.35 27.57
N SER A 201 4.41 -22.54 27.48
CA SER A 201 4.07 -23.36 28.68
C SER A 201 3.46 -24.69 28.23
N SER A 202 4.25 -25.67 27.99
CA SER A 202 3.98 -27.07 28.31
C SER A 202 5.19 -27.94 27.95
N SER A 203 6.17 -27.99 28.84
CA SER A 203 7.08 -29.09 28.99
C SER A 203 7.39 -29.18 30.47
N LEU A 204 6.63 -30.01 31.16
CA LEU A 204 6.99 -30.71 32.40
C LEU A 204 6.47 -32.14 32.28
#